data_62d34178459303059360e14a5bd6a295
#
_entry.id   62d34178459303059360e14a5bd6a295
#
_cell.length_a   1.000
_cell.length_b   1.000
_cell.length_c   1.000
_cell.angle_alpha   90.00
_cell.angle_beta   90.00
_cell.angle_gamma   90.00
#
_symmetry.space_group_name_H-M   'P 1'
#
loop_
_entity.id
_entity.type
_entity.pdbx_description
1 polymer ?
#
loop_
_entity_poly.entity_id
_entity_poly.type
_entity_poly.pdbx_seq_one_letter_code
_entity_poly.pdbx_strand_id
1 'polypeptide(L)'
;MPDVSRRAESIRPFMVMDVVARAKELEAQGRDIVRLEIGDPDFPTPEVIVRAAESAMDAGDTGYTQSLGLPDLRVAITRHMQGAYGVDIDPATIIVTQGTSPAMLLLFGSLLDPGDEVIMPDPSYPAYPNYVAFLGGVPVPV
;
A
#
# COMPACT_ATOMS: atom_id res chain seq x y z
N MET A 1 8.09 30.64 -6.19
CA MET A 1 7.95 29.42 -5.39
C MET A 1 9.23 28.63 -5.57
N PRO A 2 9.72 27.88 -4.59
CA PRO A 2 10.86 26.99 -4.86
C PRO A 2 10.44 25.96 -5.93
N ASP A 3 11.35 25.67 -6.85
CA ASP A 3 11.12 24.64 -7.87
C ASP A 3 10.95 23.27 -7.20
N VAL A 4 10.10 22.41 -7.74
CA VAL A 4 9.96 21.05 -7.28
C VAL A 4 11.24 20.26 -7.56
N SER A 5 11.49 19.21 -6.78
CA SER A 5 12.69 18.39 -7.01
C SER A 5 12.58 17.64 -8.34
N ARG A 6 13.72 17.39 -9.02
CA ARG A 6 13.78 16.53 -10.21
C ARG A 6 13.14 15.15 -9.98
N ARG A 7 13.20 14.63 -8.75
CA ARG A 7 12.56 13.40 -8.33
C ARG A 7 11.03 13.51 -8.43
N ALA A 8 10.43 14.62 -7.98
CA ALA A 8 9.00 14.84 -8.10
C ALA A 8 8.54 15.01 -9.55
N GLU A 9 9.37 15.66 -10.38
CA GLU A 9 9.10 15.79 -11.83
C GLU A 9 9.13 14.45 -12.57
N SER A 10 9.93 13.49 -12.12
CA SER A 10 10.06 12.17 -12.76
C SER A 10 8.92 11.21 -12.44
N ILE A 11 8.11 11.48 -11.41
CA ILE A 11 6.99 10.62 -11.03
C ILE A 11 5.87 10.73 -12.05
N ARG A 12 5.45 9.58 -12.58
CA ARG A 12 4.32 9.52 -13.50
C ARG A 12 3.01 9.65 -12.71
N PRO A 13 2.03 10.46 -13.21
CA PRO A 13 0.71 10.53 -12.59
C PRO A 13 0.07 9.14 -12.46
N PHE A 14 -0.61 8.92 -11.34
CA PHE A 14 -1.41 7.71 -11.14
C PHE A 14 -2.77 7.91 -11.81
N MET A 15 -2.83 7.69 -13.13
CA MET A 15 -3.96 7.99 -14.03
C MET A 15 -5.31 7.41 -13.55
N VAL A 16 -5.28 6.30 -12.81
CA VAL A 16 -6.49 5.71 -12.24
C VAL A 16 -7.26 6.71 -11.35
N MET A 17 -6.54 7.56 -10.61
CA MET A 17 -7.19 8.57 -9.76
C MET A 17 -7.87 9.68 -10.56
N ASP A 18 -7.32 10.03 -11.73
CA ASP A 18 -7.95 10.99 -12.64
C ASP A 18 -9.23 10.39 -13.25
N VAL A 19 -9.22 9.10 -13.58
CA VAL A 19 -10.42 8.36 -14.04
C VAL A 19 -11.48 8.33 -12.95
N VAL A 20 -11.12 8.04 -11.69
CA VAL A 20 -12.03 8.08 -10.54
C VAL A 20 -12.65 9.47 -10.35
N ALA A 21 -11.83 10.51 -10.40
CA ALA A 21 -12.32 11.90 -10.29
C ALA A 21 -13.31 12.23 -11.40
N ARG A 22 -12.98 11.86 -12.65
CA ARG A 22 -13.86 12.09 -13.80
C ARG A 22 -15.17 11.31 -13.72
N ALA A 23 -15.12 10.06 -13.26
CA ALA A 23 -16.32 9.26 -13.06
C ALA A 23 -17.26 9.91 -12.02
N LYS A 24 -16.72 10.36 -10.88
CA LYS A 24 -17.48 11.08 -9.84
C LYS A 24 -18.12 12.37 -10.36
N GLU A 25 -17.42 13.14 -11.19
CA GLU A 25 -17.98 14.34 -11.81
C GLU A 25 -19.18 14.01 -12.71
N LEU A 26 -19.11 12.93 -13.48
CA LEU A 26 -20.18 12.50 -14.38
C LEU A 26 -21.39 11.97 -13.60
N GLU A 27 -21.16 11.21 -12.53
CA GLU A 27 -22.21 10.77 -11.60
C GLU A 27 -22.93 11.95 -10.94
N ALA A 28 -22.17 12.98 -10.52
CA ALA A 28 -22.75 14.20 -9.96
C ALA A 28 -23.63 14.98 -10.97
N GLN A 29 -23.41 14.77 -12.28
CA GLN A 29 -24.24 15.29 -13.37
C GLN A 29 -25.46 14.40 -13.68
N GLY A 30 -25.69 13.35 -12.88
CA GLY A 30 -26.80 12.42 -13.05
C GLY A 30 -26.57 11.33 -14.11
N ARG A 31 -25.34 11.12 -14.58
CA ARG A 31 -25.03 10.04 -15.52
C ARG A 31 -24.87 8.72 -14.77
N ASP A 32 -25.40 7.67 -15.36
CA ASP A 32 -25.13 6.29 -14.90
C ASP A 32 -23.76 5.83 -15.39
N ILE A 33 -22.84 5.55 -14.45
CA ILE A 33 -21.45 5.19 -14.74
C ILE A 33 -21.15 3.81 -14.15
N VAL A 34 -20.76 2.89 -15.02
CA VAL A 34 -20.21 1.59 -14.59
C VAL A 34 -18.75 1.76 -14.22
N ARG A 35 -18.44 1.52 -12.93
CA ARG A 35 -17.10 1.68 -12.33
C ARG A 35 -16.27 0.43 -12.55
N LEU A 36 -15.18 0.52 -13.34
CA LEU A 36 -14.25 -0.58 -13.59
C LEU A 36 -12.79 -0.17 -13.38
N GLU A 37 -12.54 1.06 -12.92
CA GLU A 37 -11.21 1.63 -12.79
C GLU A 37 -10.45 1.16 -11.54
N ILE A 38 -11.18 0.78 -10.48
CA ILE A 38 -10.60 0.25 -9.23
C ILE A 38 -11.36 -1.03 -8.87
N GLY A 39 -10.62 -2.10 -8.61
CA GLY A 39 -11.16 -3.35 -8.08
C GLY A 39 -11.36 -3.29 -6.58
N ASP A 40 -12.37 -2.55 -6.13
CA ASP A 40 -12.73 -2.47 -4.72
C ASP A 40 -13.77 -3.54 -4.39
N PRO A 41 -13.59 -4.33 -3.31
CA PRO A 41 -14.61 -5.29 -2.88
C PRO A 41 -15.95 -4.61 -2.59
N ASP A 42 -17.04 -5.15 -3.12
CA ASP A 42 -18.40 -4.60 -2.99
C ASP A 42 -19.16 -5.12 -1.76
N PHE A 43 -18.51 -5.89 -0.89
CA PHE A 43 -19.06 -6.38 0.37
C PHE A 43 -18.41 -5.68 1.57
N PRO A 44 -19.17 -5.47 2.66
CA PRO A 44 -18.67 -4.78 3.84
C PRO A 44 -17.60 -5.59 4.57
N THR A 45 -16.78 -4.89 5.35
CA THR A 45 -15.85 -5.53 6.29
C THR A 45 -16.61 -6.49 7.22
N PRO A 46 -16.14 -7.73 7.42
CA PRO A 46 -16.79 -8.68 8.33
C PRO A 46 -17.03 -8.10 9.72
N GLU A 47 -18.22 -8.34 10.26
CA GLU A 47 -18.68 -7.73 11.52
C GLU A 47 -17.74 -8.03 12.70
N VAL A 48 -17.13 -9.21 12.73
CA VAL A 48 -16.15 -9.58 13.77
C VAL A 48 -14.94 -8.64 13.78
N ILE A 49 -14.51 -8.14 12.62
CA ILE A 49 -13.39 -7.20 12.50
C ILE A 49 -13.84 -5.81 12.96
N VAL A 50 -15.03 -5.37 12.54
CA VAL A 50 -15.60 -4.07 12.94
C VAL A 50 -15.73 -4.01 14.47
N ARG A 51 -16.34 -5.01 15.08
CA ARG A 51 -16.51 -5.07 16.54
C ARG A 51 -15.20 -5.13 17.32
N ALA A 52 -14.19 -5.82 16.78
CA ALA A 52 -12.86 -5.85 17.39
C ALA A 52 -12.21 -4.45 17.39
N ALA A 53 -12.35 -3.71 16.29
CA ALA A 53 -11.85 -2.34 16.19
C ALA A 53 -12.60 -1.38 17.15
N GLU A 54 -13.93 -1.46 17.21
CA GLU A 54 -14.76 -0.69 18.13
C GLU A 54 -14.35 -0.96 19.60
N SER A 55 -14.21 -2.23 19.97
CA SER A 55 -13.80 -2.62 21.31
C SER A 55 -12.41 -2.10 21.69
N ALA A 56 -11.47 -2.11 20.76
CA ALA A 56 -10.13 -1.57 21.00
C ALA A 56 -10.17 -0.04 21.19
N MET A 57 -10.98 0.67 20.41
CA MET A 57 -11.18 2.12 20.57
C MET A 57 -11.84 2.45 21.92
N ASP A 58 -12.86 1.70 22.32
CA ASP A 58 -13.55 1.86 23.61
C ASP A 58 -12.61 1.57 24.79
N ALA A 59 -11.67 0.64 24.62
CA ALA A 59 -10.62 0.36 25.60
C ALA A 59 -9.50 1.42 25.65
N GLY A 60 -9.51 2.40 24.74
CA GLY A 60 -8.48 3.44 24.66
C GLY A 60 -7.20 3.03 23.94
N ASP A 61 -7.21 1.93 23.18
CA ASP A 61 -6.06 1.44 22.38
C ASP A 61 -5.85 2.30 21.14
N THR A 62 -5.71 3.62 21.33
CA THR A 62 -5.56 4.62 20.27
C THR A 62 -4.20 5.33 20.29
N GLY A 63 -3.29 4.88 21.15
CA GLY A 63 -1.96 5.47 21.33
C GLY A 63 -0.91 4.98 20.31
N TYR A 64 0.33 5.39 20.54
CA TYR A 64 1.47 4.91 19.77
C TYR A 64 1.72 3.42 20.00
N THR A 65 2.08 2.71 18.93
CA THR A 65 2.55 1.33 18.97
C THR A 65 4.07 1.28 18.87
N GLN A 66 4.66 0.08 19.01
CA GLN A 66 6.06 -0.16 18.70
C GLN A 66 6.32 0.08 17.20
N SER A 67 7.54 0.46 16.84
CA SER A 67 7.95 0.78 15.47
C SER A 67 7.66 -0.34 14.46
N LEU A 68 7.77 -1.60 14.88
CA LEU A 68 7.46 -2.77 14.04
C LEU A 68 5.98 -3.15 14.04
N GLY A 69 5.14 -2.48 14.82
CA GLY A 69 3.74 -2.82 15.06
C GLY A 69 3.53 -3.65 16.32
N LEU A 70 2.26 -3.86 16.69
CA LEU A 70 1.89 -4.59 17.91
C LEU A 70 2.49 -6.01 17.91
N PRO A 71 3.15 -6.46 19.00
CA PRO A 71 3.72 -7.80 19.10
C PRO A 71 2.69 -8.90 18.84
N ASP A 72 1.49 -8.76 19.41
CA ASP A 72 0.41 -9.75 19.26
C ASP A 72 -0.05 -9.87 17.80
N LEU A 73 -0.11 -8.76 17.06
CA LEU A 73 -0.42 -8.78 15.63
C LEU A 73 0.67 -9.51 14.84
N ARG A 74 1.96 -9.25 15.14
CA ARG A 74 3.07 -9.92 14.46
C ARG A 74 3.07 -11.44 14.72
N VAL A 75 2.77 -11.86 15.96
CA VAL A 75 2.58 -13.28 16.30
C VAL A 75 1.37 -13.87 15.57
N ALA A 76 0.26 -13.13 15.47
CA ALA A 76 -0.93 -13.59 14.73
C ALA A 76 -0.63 -13.76 13.24
N ILE A 77 0.15 -12.85 12.62
CA ILE A 77 0.63 -12.97 11.23
C ILE A 77 1.47 -14.23 11.06
N THR A 78 2.42 -14.50 11.96
CA THR A 78 3.25 -15.72 11.91
C THR A 78 2.40 -17.00 11.93
N ARG A 79 1.43 -17.07 12.85
CA ARG A 79 0.51 -18.20 12.93
C ARG A 79 -0.31 -18.39 11.65
N HIS A 80 -0.77 -17.29 11.07
CA HIS A 80 -1.52 -17.31 9.80
C HIS A 80 -0.64 -17.83 8.66
N MET A 81 0.60 -17.32 8.53
CA MET A 81 1.53 -17.75 7.48
C MET A 81 1.88 -19.23 7.61
N GLN A 82 2.10 -19.71 8.81
CA GLN A 82 2.34 -21.13 9.07
C GLN A 82 1.12 -21.98 8.73
N GLY A 83 -0.08 -21.59 9.16
CA GLY A 83 -1.30 -22.37 8.94
C GLY A 83 -1.79 -22.38 7.50
N ALA A 84 -1.67 -21.24 6.78
CA ALA A 84 -2.18 -21.10 5.42
C ALA A 84 -1.18 -21.52 4.33
N TYR A 85 0.12 -21.31 4.58
CA TYR A 85 1.16 -21.46 3.56
C TYR A 85 2.31 -22.41 3.97
N GLY A 86 2.32 -22.90 5.21
CA GLY A 86 3.41 -23.76 5.73
C GLY A 86 4.74 -23.00 5.90
N VAL A 87 4.72 -21.67 5.96
CA VAL A 87 5.91 -20.81 6.06
C VAL A 87 6.11 -20.39 7.51
N ASP A 88 7.29 -20.68 8.05
CA ASP A 88 7.68 -20.25 9.39
C ASP A 88 8.45 -18.93 9.32
N ILE A 89 7.94 -17.90 10.01
CA ILE A 89 8.49 -16.54 10.00
C ILE A 89 8.72 -16.11 11.45
N ASP A 90 9.91 -15.58 11.74
CA ASP A 90 10.17 -14.97 13.04
C ASP A 90 9.35 -13.67 13.18
N PRO A 91 8.48 -13.54 14.21
CA PRO A 91 7.74 -12.30 14.47
C PRO A 91 8.62 -11.05 14.58
N ALA A 92 9.89 -11.20 14.96
CA ALA A 92 10.84 -10.09 15.04
C ALA A 92 11.21 -9.48 13.68
N THR A 93 11.01 -10.22 12.58
CA THR A 93 11.29 -9.76 11.21
C THR A 93 10.09 -9.14 10.51
N ILE A 94 8.92 -9.10 11.16
CA ILE A 94 7.70 -8.54 10.59
C ILE A 94 7.60 -7.05 10.92
N ILE A 95 7.37 -6.25 9.89
CA ILE A 95 7.07 -4.81 10.01
C ILE A 95 5.64 -4.58 9.53
N VAL A 96 4.80 -4.00 10.40
CA VAL A 96 3.42 -3.62 10.07
C VAL A 96 3.41 -2.18 9.56
N THR A 97 2.77 -1.95 8.43
CA THR A 97 2.68 -0.63 7.80
C THR A 97 1.22 -0.26 7.48
N GLN A 98 0.96 1.01 7.24
CA GLN A 98 -0.36 1.50 6.79
C GLN A 98 -0.57 1.21 5.29
N GLY A 99 -0.65 -0.07 4.95
CA GLY A 99 -0.78 -0.55 3.58
C GLY A 99 0.56 -0.78 2.89
N THR A 100 0.53 -1.15 1.61
CA THR A 100 1.71 -1.54 0.82
C THR A 100 2.57 -0.37 0.37
N SER A 101 2.01 0.83 0.17
CA SER A 101 2.77 1.99 -0.31
C SER A 101 3.90 2.41 0.65
N PRO A 102 3.65 2.60 1.96
CA PRO A 102 4.73 2.82 2.91
C PRO A 102 5.70 1.65 3.00
N ALA A 103 5.21 0.40 2.90
CA ALA A 103 6.08 -0.78 2.89
C ALA A 103 7.07 -0.76 1.72
N MET A 104 6.61 -0.42 0.50
CA MET A 104 7.46 -0.30 -0.68
C MET A 104 8.51 0.81 -0.54
N LEU A 105 8.12 1.96 0.04
CA LEU A 105 9.08 3.04 0.29
C LEU A 105 10.15 2.63 1.31
N LEU A 106 9.77 1.94 2.38
CA LEU A 106 10.72 1.43 3.37
C LEU A 106 11.63 0.36 2.76
N LEU A 107 11.06 -0.59 2.01
CA LEU A 107 11.79 -1.69 1.40
C LEU A 107 12.82 -1.17 0.40
N PHE A 108 12.39 -0.43 -0.61
CA PHE A 108 13.30 0.10 -1.63
C PHE A 108 14.26 1.15 -1.09
N GLY A 109 13.82 1.95 -0.10
CA GLY A 109 14.72 2.89 0.58
C GLY A 109 15.82 2.22 1.41
N SER A 110 15.63 0.95 1.79
CA SER A 110 16.65 0.17 2.51
C SER A 110 17.56 -0.64 1.60
N LEU A 111 17.13 -0.92 0.37
CA LEU A 111 17.81 -1.86 -0.53
C LEU A 111 18.45 -1.21 -1.75
N LEU A 112 18.00 -0.02 -2.16
CA LEU A 112 18.43 0.60 -3.41
C LEU A 112 19.38 1.77 -3.16
N ASP A 113 20.50 1.76 -3.83
CA ASP A 113 21.32 2.93 -4.07
C ASP A 113 20.90 3.63 -5.38
N PRO A 114 21.18 4.94 -5.56
CA PRO A 114 20.87 5.64 -6.79
C PRO A 114 21.50 4.98 -8.02
N GLY A 115 20.66 4.61 -8.99
CA GLY A 115 21.06 3.95 -10.21
C GLY A 115 20.90 2.44 -10.23
N ASP A 116 20.54 1.81 -9.10
CA ASP A 116 20.25 0.38 -9.06
C ASP A 116 19.05 0.02 -9.92
N GLU A 117 19.14 -1.07 -10.65
CA GLU A 117 18.09 -1.57 -11.51
C GLU A 117 17.16 -2.54 -10.79
N VAL A 118 15.84 -2.34 -10.95
CA VAL A 118 14.81 -3.21 -10.40
C VAL A 118 13.99 -3.80 -11.53
N ILE A 119 14.11 -5.11 -11.73
CA ILE A 119 13.31 -5.87 -12.71
C ILE A 119 11.88 -5.98 -12.18
N MET A 120 10.91 -5.68 -13.03
CA MET A 120 9.49 -5.77 -12.70
C MET A 120 8.65 -6.22 -13.90
N PRO A 121 7.53 -6.94 -13.67
CA PRO A 121 6.66 -7.36 -14.78
C PRO A 121 5.97 -6.15 -15.44
N ASP A 122 5.74 -6.25 -16.76
CA ASP A 122 4.92 -5.31 -17.53
C ASP A 122 3.90 -6.11 -18.36
N PRO A 123 2.58 -5.98 -18.11
CA PRO A 123 1.94 -5.02 -17.20
C PRO A 123 2.04 -5.38 -15.71
N SER A 124 2.09 -4.37 -14.84
CA SER A 124 2.06 -4.52 -13.38
C SER A 124 1.27 -3.39 -12.71
N TYR A 125 1.25 -3.38 -11.37
CA TYR A 125 0.64 -2.29 -10.62
C TYR A 125 1.34 -0.96 -10.93
N PRO A 126 0.62 0.06 -11.43
CA PRO A 126 1.24 1.27 -12.00
C PRO A 126 2.10 2.09 -11.04
N ALA A 127 1.98 1.88 -9.73
CA ALA A 127 2.78 2.61 -8.74
C ALA A 127 4.18 2.00 -8.53
N TYR A 128 4.44 0.75 -8.90
CA TYR A 128 5.74 0.11 -8.66
C TYR A 128 6.92 0.85 -9.30
N PRO A 129 6.87 1.25 -10.58
CA PRO A 129 7.94 2.04 -11.19
C PRO A 129 8.18 3.37 -10.47
N ASN A 130 7.11 3.99 -9.95
CA ASN A 130 7.20 5.25 -9.24
C ASN A 130 7.93 5.11 -7.90
N TYR A 131 7.72 4.02 -7.14
CA TYR A 131 8.46 3.79 -5.90
C TYR A 131 9.96 3.64 -6.15
N VAL A 132 10.33 2.87 -7.16
CA VAL A 132 11.72 2.68 -7.56
C VAL A 132 12.35 4.00 -7.99
N ALA A 133 11.72 4.72 -8.93
CA ALA A 133 12.21 6.00 -9.43
C ALA A 133 12.28 7.08 -8.33
N PHE A 134 11.30 7.11 -7.43
CA PHE A 134 11.29 8.06 -6.30
C PHE A 134 12.50 7.90 -5.40
N LEU A 135 13.01 6.70 -5.23
CA LEU A 135 14.17 6.39 -4.41
C LEU A 135 15.50 6.41 -5.18
N GLY A 136 15.46 6.77 -6.46
CA GLY A 136 16.64 6.93 -7.30
C GLY A 136 17.05 5.68 -8.07
N GLY A 137 16.29 4.58 -7.94
CA GLY A 137 16.50 3.38 -8.73
C GLY A 137 15.96 3.50 -10.16
N VAL A 138 16.28 2.52 -10.99
CA VAL A 138 15.88 2.42 -12.40
C VAL A 138 14.92 1.26 -12.57
N PRO A 139 13.62 1.49 -12.87
CA PRO A 139 12.67 0.42 -13.17
C PRO A 139 12.97 -0.22 -14.53
N VAL A 140 13.12 -1.55 -14.56
CA VAL A 140 13.38 -2.34 -15.76
C VAL A 140 12.17 -3.25 -16.03
N PRO A 141 11.24 -2.88 -16.93
CA PRO A 141 10.08 -3.69 -17.27
C PRO A 141 10.49 -4.91 -18.09
N VAL A 142 9.90 -6.08 -17.84
CA VAL A 142 10.09 -7.34 -18.55
C VAL A 142 8.78 -8.07 -18.82
#